data_3e9fb8264a5fbece81900e1817b468a5
#
_entry.id   3e9fb8264a5fbece81900e1817b468a5
#
_cell.length_a   1.000
_cell.length_b   1.000
_cell.length_c   1.000
_cell.angle_alpha   90.00
_cell.angle_beta   90.00
_cell.angle_gamma   90.00
#
_symmetry.space_group_name_H-M   'P 1'
#
loop_
_entity.id
_entity.type
_entity.pdbx_description
1 polymer ?
#
loop_
_entity_poly.entity_id
_entity_poly.type
_entity_poly.pdbx_seq_one_letter_code
_entity_poly.pdbx_strand_id
1 'polypeptide(L)'
;MGCLVVIFGLMGAGKTTLARALGQFLEWPVIESDRVRKAMAGIAPGARATLAFGQGIYAEDFSARTYGEMRRLAAAHLAAGDSVILDGSFKRAGDREQVRQLAREHQAQVAFVYCACPPEEARRRLGIRLTDPQAISDGREELFEAQARDFDPLGPEDQPLLRLDTQREPALLLEEMKNFVKSYLQEEVNAT
;
A
#
# COMPACT_ATOMS: atom_id res chain seq x y z
N MET A 1 -2.68 -15.88 -15.26
CA MET A 1 -2.56 -15.90 -13.78
C MET A 1 -2.45 -14.45 -13.30
N GLY A 2 -3.26 -14.02 -12.35
CA GLY A 2 -3.23 -12.65 -11.82
C GLY A 2 -2.05 -12.43 -10.88
N CYS A 3 -1.67 -11.17 -10.67
CA CYS A 3 -0.64 -10.77 -9.71
C CYS A 3 -1.21 -9.74 -8.73
N LEU A 4 -0.88 -9.87 -7.46
CA LEU A 4 -1.25 -8.96 -6.38
C LEU A 4 0.01 -8.26 -5.85
N VAL A 5 0.17 -6.98 -6.15
CA VAL A 5 1.29 -6.18 -5.64
C VAL A 5 0.85 -5.35 -4.45
N VAL A 6 1.56 -5.44 -3.34
CA VAL A 6 1.29 -4.64 -2.13
C VAL A 6 2.38 -3.60 -1.97
N ILE A 7 2.03 -2.32 -2.08
CA ILE A 7 2.94 -1.20 -1.84
C ILE A 7 2.63 -0.63 -0.47
N PHE A 8 3.59 -0.72 0.46
CA PHE A 8 3.32 -0.46 1.86
C PHE A 8 4.49 0.23 2.58
N GLY A 9 4.25 0.66 3.82
CA GLY A 9 5.20 1.39 4.66
C GLY A 9 4.54 2.51 5.45
N LEU A 10 5.33 3.30 6.17
CA LEU A 10 4.85 4.38 7.03
C LEU A 10 4.20 5.53 6.23
N MET A 11 3.41 6.36 6.92
CA MET A 11 2.90 7.60 6.34
C MET A 11 4.06 8.52 5.91
N GLY A 12 3.89 9.28 4.84
CA GLY A 12 4.95 10.13 4.30
C GLY A 12 6.00 9.40 3.44
N ALA A 13 6.00 8.05 3.41
CA ALA A 13 6.98 7.25 2.65
C ALA A 13 6.75 7.21 1.12
N GLY A 14 5.84 7.97 0.55
CA GLY A 14 5.68 8.07 -0.92
C GLY A 14 4.93 6.93 -1.61
N LYS A 15 4.33 6.01 -0.87
CA LYS A 15 3.61 4.82 -1.37
C LYS A 15 2.64 5.10 -2.51
N THR A 16 1.68 5.99 -2.26
CA THR A 16 0.58 6.28 -3.19
C THR A 16 1.08 6.85 -4.52
N THR A 17 2.13 7.67 -4.49
CA THR A 17 2.77 8.19 -5.72
C THR A 17 3.34 7.05 -6.56
N LEU A 18 4.07 6.14 -5.92
CA LEU A 18 4.67 4.99 -6.60
C LEU A 18 3.61 3.97 -7.04
N ALA A 19 2.58 3.73 -6.21
CA ALA A 19 1.49 2.83 -6.55
C ALA A 19 0.72 3.29 -7.80
N ARG A 20 0.41 4.57 -7.88
CA ARG A 20 -0.25 5.16 -9.04
C ARG A 20 0.63 5.12 -10.28
N ALA A 21 1.92 5.46 -10.15
CA ALA A 21 2.87 5.43 -11.26
C ALA A 21 3.03 4.00 -11.81
N LEU A 22 3.16 2.99 -10.94
CA LEU A 22 3.22 1.59 -11.34
C LEU A 22 1.91 1.12 -11.95
N GLY A 23 0.76 1.46 -11.36
CA GLY A 23 -0.57 1.11 -11.86
C GLY A 23 -0.82 1.69 -13.24
N GLN A 24 -0.44 2.95 -13.47
CA GLN A 24 -0.53 3.58 -14.78
C GLN A 24 0.35 2.90 -15.83
N PHE A 25 1.58 2.52 -15.44
CA PHE A 25 2.51 1.85 -16.35
C PHE A 25 2.06 0.42 -16.72
N LEU A 26 1.54 -0.34 -15.74
CA LEU A 26 1.09 -1.72 -15.95
C LEU A 26 -0.37 -1.81 -16.43
N GLU A 27 -1.10 -0.69 -16.45
CA GLU A 27 -2.55 -0.63 -16.67
C GLU A 27 -3.35 -1.45 -15.64
N TRP A 28 -2.82 -1.53 -14.41
CA TRP A 28 -3.44 -2.27 -13.32
C TRP A 28 -4.22 -1.34 -12.39
N PRO A 29 -5.38 -1.77 -11.90
CA PRO A 29 -6.13 -1.02 -10.90
C PRO A 29 -5.34 -0.88 -9.60
N VAL A 30 -5.46 0.30 -8.96
CA VAL A 30 -4.87 0.60 -7.66
C VAL A 30 -5.97 0.77 -6.62
N ILE A 31 -5.97 -0.06 -5.59
CA ILE A 31 -6.88 0.01 -4.45
C ILE A 31 -6.16 0.71 -3.30
N GLU A 32 -6.52 1.97 -3.05
CA GLU A 32 -5.89 2.81 -2.03
C GLU A 32 -6.66 2.72 -0.70
N SER A 33 -5.97 2.38 0.38
CA SER A 33 -6.58 2.23 1.72
C SER A 33 -7.33 3.47 2.19
N ASP A 34 -6.79 4.68 1.94
CA ASP A 34 -7.45 5.93 2.34
C ASP A 34 -8.73 6.20 1.54
N ARG A 35 -8.76 5.84 0.26
CA ARG A 35 -9.99 5.95 -0.55
C ARG A 35 -11.08 4.98 -0.09
N VAL A 36 -10.71 3.72 0.13
CA VAL A 36 -11.63 2.69 0.64
C VAL A 36 -12.17 3.10 2.00
N ARG A 37 -11.31 3.54 2.90
CA ARG A 37 -11.65 4.02 4.24
C ARG A 37 -12.68 5.15 4.20
N LYS A 38 -12.43 6.19 3.41
CA LYS A 38 -13.32 7.34 3.26
C LYS A 38 -14.64 6.95 2.62
N ALA A 39 -14.63 6.10 1.60
CA ALA A 39 -15.85 5.59 0.97
C ALA A 39 -16.73 4.82 1.96
N MET A 40 -16.14 3.94 2.79
CA MET A 40 -16.87 3.20 3.84
C MET A 40 -17.45 4.11 4.92
N ALA A 41 -16.84 5.26 5.16
CA ALA A 41 -17.31 6.26 6.12
C ALA A 41 -18.28 7.29 5.52
N GLY A 42 -18.60 7.22 4.23
CA GLY A 42 -19.42 8.21 3.55
C GLY A 42 -18.72 9.58 3.42
N ILE A 43 -17.40 9.63 3.47
CA ILE A 43 -16.58 10.85 3.40
C ILE A 43 -16.07 11.01 1.96
N ALA A 44 -16.22 12.22 1.40
CA ALA A 44 -15.69 12.51 0.08
C ALA A 44 -14.15 12.34 0.05
N PRO A 45 -13.56 11.82 -1.05
CA PRO A 45 -12.12 11.51 -1.12
C PRO A 45 -11.20 12.69 -0.75
N GLY A 46 -11.55 13.91 -1.16
CA GLY A 46 -10.79 15.13 -0.86
C GLY A 46 -11.09 15.76 0.51
N ALA A 47 -12.10 15.28 1.24
CA ALA A 47 -12.40 15.79 2.57
C ALA A 47 -11.41 15.26 3.60
N ARG A 48 -10.93 16.13 4.49
CA ARG A 48 -10.00 15.75 5.57
C ARG A 48 -10.76 15.23 6.78
N ALA A 49 -10.40 14.05 7.25
CA ALA A 49 -10.84 13.59 8.56
C ALA A 49 -9.80 14.00 9.62
N THR A 50 -10.04 15.09 10.32
CA THR A 50 -9.18 15.61 11.40
C THR A 50 -9.37 14.81 12.69
N LEU A 51 -9.00 13.52 12.69
CA LEU A 51 -9.12 12.65 13.85
C LEU A 51 -7.75 12.32 14.44
N ALA A 52 -7.69 12.04 15.73
CA ALA A 52 -6.47 11.55 16.38
C ALA A 52 -6.12 10.13 15.88
N PHE A 53 -4.85 9.74 16.04
CA PHE A 53 -4.38 8.39 15.70
C PHE A 53 -5.19 7.33 16.45
N GLY A 54 -5.65 6.30 15.75
CA GLY A 54 -6.44 5.22 16.35
C GLY A 54 -7.87 5.59 16.73
N GLN A 55 -8.39 6.75 16.29
CA GLN A 55 -9.76 7.18 16.56
C GLN A 55 -10.63 7.24 15.30
N GLY A 56 -11.93 7.07 15.48
CA GLY A 56 -12.92 7.17 14.40
C GLY A 56 -12.60 6.20 13.25
N ILE A 57 -12.47 6.72 12.04
CA ILE A 57 -12.15 5.90 10.86
C ILE A 57 -10.72 5.34 10.88
N TYR A 58 -9.86 5.76 11.80
CA TYR A 58 -8.50 5.24 12.03
C TYR A 58 -8.40 4.31 13.24
N ALA A 59 -9.52 4.01 13.91
CA ALA A 59 -9.59 3.00 14.95
C ALA A 59 -9.23 1.61 14.40
N GLU A 60 -8.78 0.72 15.26
CA GLU A 60 -8.26 -0.59 14.86
C GLU A 60 -9.33 -1.46 14.18
N ASP A 61 -10.55 -1.50 14.74
CA ASP A 61 -11.69 -2.20 14.18
C ASP A 61 -12.10 -1.66 12.80
N PHE A 62 -12.13 -0.33 12.63
CA PHE A 62 -12.42 0.28 11.33
C PHE A 62 -11.28 0.01 10.34
N SER A 63 -10.04 0.00 10.80
CA SER A 63 -8.88 -0.35 9.98
C SER A 63 -8.95 -1.81 9.50
N ALA A 64 -9.29 -2.75 10.38
CA ALA A 64 -9.49 -4.15 10.01
C ALA A 64 -10.60 -4.31 8.95
N ARG A 65 -11.71 -3.60 9.08
CA ARG A 65 -12.79 -3.56 8.08
C ARG A 65 -12.33 -2.95 6.76
N THR A 66 -11.52 -1.90 6.79
CA THR A 66 -10.96 -1.27 5.58
C THR A 66 -10.08 -2.25 4.82
N TYR A 67 -9.16 -2.95 5.50
CA TYR A 67 -8.32 -3.97 4.84
C TYR A 67 -9.13 -5.18 4.39
N GLY A 68 -10.20 -5.55 5.10
CA GLY A 68 -11.16 -6.55 4.66
C GLY A 68 -11.82 -6.16 3.34
N GLU A 69 -12.29 -4.92 3.21
CA GLU A 69 -12.89 -4.41 1.98
C GLU A 69 -11.88 -4.31 0.84
N MET A 70 -10.64 -3.88 1.11
CA MET A 70 -9.57 -3.89 0.10
C MET A 70 -9.34 -5.29 -0.45
N ARG A 71 -9.29 -6.33 0.42
CA ARG A 71 -9.15 -7.72 -0.03
C ARG A 71 -10.35 -8.20 -0.83
N ARG A 72 -11.56 -7.83 -0.43
CA ARG A 72 -12.77 -8.16 -1.19
C ARG A 72 -12.75 -7.56 -2.61
N LEU A 73 -12.31 -6.31 -2.74
CA LEU A 73 -12.15 -5.64 -4.04
C LEU A 73 -11.04 -6.32 -4.87
N ALA A 74 -9.90 -6.65 -4.25
CA ALA A 74 -8.81 -7.35 -4.92
C ALA A 74 -9.24 -8.75 -5.38
N ALA A 75 -10.02 -9.48 -4.57
CA ALA A 75 -10.57 -10.79 -4.92
C ALA A 75 -11.38 -10.76 -6.22
N ALA A 76 -12.16 -9.70 -6.44
CA ALA A 76 -12.95 -9.56 -7.66
C ALA A 76 -12.08 -9.43 -8.92
N HIS A 77 -10.97 -8.68 -8.84
CA HIS A 77 -9.99 -8.59 -9.94
C HIS A 77 -9.29 -9.93 -10.18
N LEU A 78 -8.80 -10.55 -9.11
CA LEU A 78 -8.10 -11.83 -9.21
C LEU A 78 -9.00 -12.95 -9.76
N ALA A 79 -10.28 -12.98 -9.38
CA ALA A 79 -11.25 -13.93 -9.91
C ALA A 79 -11.51 -13.74 -11.41
N ALA A 80 -11.38 -12.50 -11.92
CA ALA A 80 -11.43 -12.21 -13.35
C ALA A 80 -10.12 -12.54 -14.10
N GLY A 81 -9.07 -12.96 -13.38
CA GLY A 81 -7.74 -13.20 -13.94
C GLY A 81 -6.88 -11.93 -14.06
N ASP A 82 -7.39 -10.80 -13.56
CA ASP A 82 -6.69 -9.52 -13.61
C ASP A 82 -5.64 -9.42 -12.48
N SER A 83 -4.67 -8.55 -12.69
CA SER A 83 -3.71 -8.14 -11.66
C SER A 83 -4.15 -6.85 -10.98
N VAL A 84 -3.72 -6.63 -9.71
CA VAL A 84 -4.15 -5.48 -8.91
C VAL A 84 -3.05 -5.02 -7.95
N ILE A 85 -3.03 -3.72 -7.66
CA ILE A 85 -2.11 -3.11 -6.71
C ILE A 85 -2.89 -2.66 -5.47
N LEU A 86 -2.40 -3.01 -4.28
CA LEU A 86 -2.88 -2.50 -2.99
C LEU A 86 -1.91 -1.44 -2.47
N ASP A 87 -2.43 -0.27 -2.11
CA ASP A 87 -1.68 0.83 -1.47
C ASP A 87 -2.22 1.05 -0.06
N GLY A 88 -1.37 0.86 0.94
CA GLY A 88 -1.73 1.08 2.34
C GLY A 88 -0.53 0.99 3.27
N SER A 89 -0.75 1.21 4.56
CA SER A 89 0.35 1.04 5.52
C SER A 89 0.73 -0.43 5.72
N PHE A 90 -0.22 -1.36 5.71
CA PHE A 90 -0.04 -2.79 5.99
C PHE A 90 0.93 -3.02 7.14
N LYS A 91 0.76 -2.20 8.19
CA LYS A 91 1.66 -2.18 9.35
C LYS A 91 1.61 -3.46 10.19
N ARG A 92 0.52 -4.21 10.10
CA ARG A 92 0.36 -5.49 10.81
C ARG A 92 0.81 -6.66 9.94
N ALA A 93 1.62 -7.54 10.51
CA ALA A 93 2.02 -8.78 9.85
C ALA A 93 0.80 -9.65 9.47
N GLY A 94 -0.24 -9.65 10.30
CA GLY A 94 -1.50 -10.32 10.03
C GLY A 94 -2.20 -9.83 8.76
N ASP A 95 -2.21 -8.51 8.50
CA ASP A 95 -2.79 -7.96 7.27
C ASP A 95 -2.00 -8.42 6.04
N ARG A 96 -0.66 -8.46 6.13
CA ARG A 96 0.20 -8.95 5.06
C ARG A 96 -0.01 -10.44 4.79
N GLU A 97 -0.17 -11.26 5.84
CA GLU A 97 -0.48 -12.68 5.69
C GLU A 97 -1.86 -12.93 5.07
N GLN A 98 -2.87 -12.14 5.43
CA GLN A 98 -4.20 -12.25 4.82
C GLN A 98 -4.18 -11.92 3.32
N VAL A 99 -3.27 -11.06 2.86
CA VAL A 99 -3.07 -10.79 1.44
C VAL A 99 -2.42 -12.01 0.74
N ARG A 100 -1.44 -12.67 1.38
CA ARG A 100 -0.85 -13.91 0.82
C ARG A 100 -1.88 -15.02 0.73
N GLN A 101 -2.72 -15.15 1.76
CA GLN A 101 -3.80 -16.13 1.73
C GLN A 101 -4.76 -15.87 0.57
N LEU A 102 -5.17 -14.61 0.36
CA LEU A 102 -6.00 -14.22 -0.78
C LEU A 102 -5.35 -14.61 -2.12
N ALA A 103 -4.05 -14.35 -2.28
CA ALA A 103 -3.34 -14.71 -3.51
C ALA A 103 -3.34 -16.25 -3.72
N ARG A 104 -3.09 -17.02 -2.67
CA ARG A 104 -3.16 -18.51 -2.74
C ARG A 104 -4.55 -19.01 -3.14
N GLU A 105 -5.61 -18.45 -2.55
CA GLU A 105 -7.00 -18.82 -2.84
C GLU A 105 -7.38 -18.59 -4.30
N HIS A 106 -6.78 -17.57 -4.92
CA HIS A 106 -7.02 -17.21 -6.32
C HIS A 106 -5.94 -17.71 -7.28
N GLN A 107 -5.00 -18.53 -6.80
CA GLN A 107 -3.85 -19.01 -7.60
C GLN A 107 -3.08 -17.84 -8.26
N ALA A 108 -3.01 -16.70 -7.55
CA ALA A 108 -2.33 -15.49 -7.98
C ALA A 108 -0.94 -15.38 -7.34
N GLN A 109 -0.04 -14.72 -8.03
CA GLN A 109 1.25 -14.33 -7.44
C GLN A 109 1.06 -13.15 -6.49
N VAL A 110 1.90 -13.05 -5.46
CA VAL A 110 1.93 -11.89 -4.56
C VAL A 110 3.34 -11.35 -4.43
N ALA A 111 3.50 -10.04 -4.53
CA ALA A 111 4.77 -9.36 -4.34
C ALA A 111 4.59 -8.15 -3.42
N PHE A 112 5.58 -7.92 -2.55
CA PHE A 112 5.57 -6.82 -1.59
C PHE A 112 6.63 -5.78 -1.94
N VAL A 113 6.24 -4.50 -1.89
CA VAL A 113 7.14 -3.35 -2.09
C VAL A 113 7.07 -2.47 -0.84
N TYR A 114 8.11 -2.49 -0.05
CA TYR A 114 8.24 -1.69 1.16
C TYR A 114 8.89 -0.35 0.85
N CYS A 115 8.12 0.72 1.01
CA CYS A 115 8.59 2.10 0.86
C CYS A 115 9.10 2.62 2.20
N ALA A 116 10.36 3.02 2.25
CA ALA A 116 11.00 3.61 3.41
C ALA A 116 11.64 4.96 3.06
N CYS A 117 11.72 5.84 4.03
CA CYS A 117 12.58 7.04 4.02
C CYS A 117 12.93 7.38 5.46
N PRO A 118 13.97 8.21 5.70
CA PRO A 118 14.28 8.72 7.02
C PRO A 118 13.08 9.45 7.65
N PRO A 119 12.91 9.38 8.98
CA PRO A 119 11.79 10.00 9.68
C PRO A 119 11.62 11.51 9.41
N GLU A 120 12.72 12.23 9.32
CA GLU A 120 12.75 13.67 9.01
C GLU A 120 12.19 13.97 7.61
N GLU A 121 12.46 13.12 6.63
CA GLU A 121 11.92 13.27 5.28
C GLU A 121 10.42 12.94 5.25
N ALA A 122 10.00 11.91 5.96
CA ALA A 122 8.58 11.59 6.10
C ALA A 122 7.80 12.77 6.71
N ARG A 123 8.33 13.37 7.81
CA ARG A 123 7.72 14.54 8.45
C ARG A 123 7.67 15.75 7.52
N ARG A 124 8.77 16.04 6.82
CA ARG A 124 8.82 17.13 5.83
C ARG A 124 7.74 16.96 4.76
N ARG A 125 7.58 15.75 4.21
CA ARG A 125 6.55 15.44 3.21
C ARG A 125 5.13 15.56 3.77
N LEU A 126 4.92 15.14 5.02
CA LEU A 126 3.63 15.29 5.69
C LEU A 126 3.28 16.78 5.90
N GLY A 127 4.25 17.60 6.31
CA GLY A 127 4.07 19.05 6.45
C GLY A 127 3.67 19.73 5.13
N ILE A 128 4.35 19.41 4.03
CA ILE A 128 3.98 19.92 2.70
C ILE A 128 2.56 19.49 2.30
N ARG A 129 2.21 18.23 2.56
CA ARG A 129 0.89 17.69 2.23
C ARG A 129 -0.26 18.37 2.99
N LEU A 130 0.01 18.91 4.19
CA LEU A 130 -0.99 19.68 4.94
C LEU A 130 -1.44 20.94 4.20
N THR A 131 -0.60 21.50 3.33
CA THR A 131 -0.92 22.70 2.52
C THR A 131 -1.53 22.35 1.16
N ASP A 132 -1.53 21.07 0.75
CA ASP A 132 -2.09 20.61 -0.52
C ASP A 132 -3.59 20.29 -0.40
N PRO A 133 -4.49 21.08 -1.02
CA PRO A 133 -5.93 20.83 -0.97
C PRO A 133 -6.37 19.57 -1.72
N GLN A 134 -5.52 18.98 -2.57
CA GLN A 134 -5.81 17.75 -3.32
C GLN A 134 -5.30 16.49 -2.61
N ALA A 135 -4.64 16.61 -1.46
CA ALA A 135 -4.16 15.46 -0.72
C ALA A 135 -5.33 14.62 -0.18
N ILE A 136 -5.35 13.34 -0.55
CA ILE A 136 -6.39 12.39 -0.11
C ILE A 136 -6.05 11.80 1.26
N SER A 137 -4.76 11.66 1.57
CA SER A 137 -4.28 11.08 2.83
C SER A 137 -4.33 12.11 3.96
N ASP A 138 -4.83 11.67 5.11
CA ASP A 138 -4.92 12.47 6.36
C ASP A 138 -3.68 12.31 7.25
N GLY A 139 -2.56 11.79 6.72
CA GLY A 139 -1.30 11.62 7.44
C GLY A 139 -0.76 12.95 7.96
N ARG A 140 -0.44 13.01 9.25
CA ARG A 140 0.10 14.18 9.95
C ARG A 140 1.35 13.82 10.71
N GLU A 141 2.23 14.80 10.91
CA GLU A 141 3.52 14.59 11.59
C GLU A 141 3.35 13.98 12.99
N GLU A 142 2.37 14.45 13.77
CA GLU A 142 2.12 13.99 15.13
C GLU A 142 1.74 12.50 15.19
N LEU A 143 1.22 11.97 14.09
CA LEU A 143 0.79 10.57 14.00
C LEU A 143 1.91 9.63 13.55
N PHE A 144 3.01 10.18 13.01
CA PHE A 144 4.11 9.40 12.45
C PHE A 144 4.76 8.51 13.50
N GLU A 145 5.14 9.07 14.66
CA GLU A 145 5.80 8.34 15.75
C GLU A 145 4.92 7.22 16.31
N ALA A 146 3.62 7.48 16.43
CA ALA A 146 2.68 6.46 16.90
C ALA A 146 2.59 5.31 15.88
N GLN A 147 2.51 5.61 14.59
CA GLN A 147 2.48 4.59 13.55
C GLN A 147 3.79 3.81 13.45
N ALA A 148 4.94 4.48 13.61
CA ALA A 148 6.25 3.84 13.55
C ALA A 148 6.45 2.83 14.68
N ARG A 149 6.02 3.15 15.92
CA ARG A 149 6.05 2.22 17.05
C ARG A 149 5.09 1.04 16.91
N ASP A 150 4.01 1.25 16.16
CA ASP A 150 2.94 0.29 15.97
C ASP A 150 3.12 -0.55 14.69
N PHE A 151 4.29 -0.47 14.05
CA PHE A 151 4.61 -1.19 12.82
C PHE A 151 5.29 -2.52 13.14
N ASP A 152 4.64 -3.64 12.78
CA ASP A 152 5.19 -4.98 12.99
C ASP A 152 6.43 -5.20 12.10
N PRO A 153 7.52 -5.77 12.64
CA PRO A 153 8.75 -6.01 11.89
C PRO A 153 8.50 -6.78 10.59
N LEU A 154 9.37 -6.55 9.61
CA LEU A 154 9.38 -7.33 8.38
C LEU A 154 10.25 -8.58 8.59
N GLY A 155 9.71 -9.73 8.21
CA GLY A 155 10.34 -11.02 8.37
C GLY A 155 10.54 -11.79 7.05
N PRO A 156 11.10 -13.01 7.13
CA PRO A 156 11.24 -13.90 5.96
C PRO A 156 9.90 -14.20 5.28
N GLU A 157 8.83 -14.19 6.03
CA GLU A 157 7.47 -14.39 5.54
C GLU A 157 6.99 -13.29 4.60
N ASP A 158 7.61 -12.10 4.62
CA ASP A 158 7.27 -10.98 3.73
C ASP A 158 7.89 -11.09 2.33
N GLN A 159 8.55 -12.19 2.01
CA GLN A 159 9.08 -12.45 0.68
C GLN A 159 7.99 -12.88 -0.32
N PRO A 160 8.13 -12.57 -1.63
CA PRO A 160 9.18 -11.72 -2.21
C PRO A 160 8.98 -10.24 -1.83
N LEU A 161 10.04 -9.58 -1.40
CA LEU A 161 10.02 -8.21 -0.87
C LEU A 161 11.08 -7.33 -1.53
N LEU A 162 10.64 -6.29 -2.22
CA LEU A 162 11.48 -5.17 -2.65
C LEU A 162 11.48 -4.07 -1.59
N ARG A 163 12.66 -3.62 -1.15
CA ARG A 163 12.80 -2.48 -0.24
C ARG A 163 13.28 -1.26 -1.02
N LEU A 164 12.52 -0.17 -0.97
CA LEU A 164 12.82 1.07 -1.67
C LEU A 164 13.15 2.20 -0.69
N ASP A 165 14.32 2.81 -0.85
CA ASP A 165 14.61 4.12 -0.27
C ASP A 165 13.97 5.20 -1.15
N THR A 166 12.87 5.77 -0.69
CA THR A 166 12.08 6.73 -1.46
C THR A 166 12.63 8.16 -1.44
N GLN A 167 13.83 8.38 -0.92
CA GLN A 167 14.57 9.63 -1.14
C GLN A 167 15.17 9.71 -2.56
N ARG A 168 15.32 8.56 -3.20
CA ARG A 168 15.83 8.46 -4.56
C ARG A 168 14.84 9.00 -5.58
N GLU A 169 15.34 9.27 -6.79
CA GLU A 169 14.57 9.79 -7.92
C GLU A 169 13.36 8.90 -8.24
N PRO A 170 12.15 9.43 -8.32
CA PRO A 170 10.94 8.62 -8.55
C PRO A 170 10.99 7.76 -9.82
N ALA A 171 11.63 8.25 -10.88
CA ALA A 171 11.79 7.51 -12.12
C ALA A 171 12.64 6.24 -11.93
N LEU A 172 13.73 6.32 -11.16
CA LEU A 172 14.57 5.16 -10.85
C LEU A 172 13.84 4.14 -9.97
N LEU A 173 13.06 4.62 -9.00
CA LEU A 173 12.23 3.75 -8.16
C LEU A 173 11.17 3.01 -8.97
N LEU A 174 10.54 3.70 -9.91
CA LEU A 174 9.57 3.08 -10.80
C LEU A 174 10.21 1.99 -11.67
N GLU A 175 11.39 2.25 -12.24
CA GLU A 175 12.11 1.24 -13.03
C GLU A 175 12.48 0.01 -12.18
N GLU A 176 12.94 0.21 -10.95
CA GLU A 176 13.25 -0.87 -10.02
C GLU A 176 12.02 -1.72 -9.68
N MET A 177 10.88 -1.08 -9.43
CA MET A 177 9.61 -1.77 -9.21
C MET A 177 9.14 -2.57 -10.44
N LYS A 178 9.25 -1.97 -11.62
CA LYS A 178 8.89 -2.63 -12.89
C LYS A 178 9.73 -3.88 -13.13
N ASN A 179 11.02 -3.79 -12.91
CA ASN A 179 11.95 -4.91 -13.06
C ASN A 179 11.64 -6.01 -12.03
N PHE A 180 11.40 -5.64 -10.79
CA PHE A 180 11.02 -6.58 -9.73
C PHE A 180 9.73 -7.32 -10.06
N VAL A 181 8.67 -6.60 -10.45
CA VAL A 181 7.39 -7.24 -10.80
C VAL A 181 7.53 -8.11 -12.03
N LYS A 182 8.25 -7.67 -13.06
CA LYS A 182 8.47 -8.45 -14.28
C LYS A 182 9.27 -9.71 -14.04
N SER A 183 10.37 -9.65 -13.28
CA SER A 183 11.18 -10.83 -12.97
C SER A 183 10.35 -11.86 -12.22
N TYR A 184 9.57 -11.42 -11.25
CA TYR A 184 8.72 -12.30 -10.47
C TYR A 184 7.61 -12.96 -11.30
N LEU A 185 7.01 -12.24 -12.26
CA LEU A 185 6.02 -12.82 -13.18
C LEU A 185 6.62 -13.81 -14.19
N GLN A 186 7.92 -13.67 -14.54
CA GLN A 186 8.59 -14.52 -15.54
C GLN A 186 9.17 -15.81 -14.97
N GLU A 187 9.54 -15.84 -13.69
CA GLU A 187 10.15 -17.03 -13.08
C GLU A 187 9.23 -18.25 -13.08
N GLU A 188 7.92 -18.08 -13.02
CA GLU A 188 6.97 -19.19 -13.07
C GLU A 188 6.66 -19.71 -14.49
N VAL A 189 6.82 -18.88 -15.53
CA VAL A 189 6.62 -19.37 -16.92
C VAL A 189 7.71 -20.38 -17.31
N ASN A 190 8.88 -20.29 -16.66
CA ASN A 190 10.01 -21.20 -16.90
C ASN A 190 10.07 -22.39 -15.92
N ALA A 191 9.18 -22.43 -14.93
CA ALA A 191 9.14 -23.50 -13.92
C ALA A 191 8.03 -24.55 -14.18
N THR A 192 7.26 -24.36 -15.24
CA THR A 192 6.17 -25.28 -15.70
C THR A 192 6.55 -25.95 -17.00
#